data_617b51bfc9dd5787ea739f0e320e116f
#
_entry.id   617b51bfc9dd5787ea739f0e320e116f
#
_cell.length_a   1.000
_cell.length_b   1.000
_cell.length_c   1.000
_cell.angle_alpha   90.00
_cell.angle_beta   90.00
_cell.angle_gamma   90.00
#
_symmetry.space_group_name_H-M   'P 1'
#
loop_
_entity.id
_entity.type
_entity.pdbx_description
1 polymer ?
#
loop_
_entity_poly.entity_id
_entity_poly.type
_entity_poly.pdbx_seq_one_letter_code
_entity_poly.pdbx_strand_id
1 'polypeptide(L)'
;MVENEDVGAAKFMAIGLDLAGFKNWRGSNENTNLRRFTGRYGPTPLTCENIWDDLQTSTNEACRINNSIVKHPHLLFLALRFLWAYPTEENLAAEFQMSPKTVRKWAALMVMKIHLLLPQKVRRLAASFLPLLLLLKLLLWY
;
A
#
# COMPACT_ATOMS: atom_id res chain seq x y z
N MET A 1 18.65 -6.53 15.70
CA MET A 1 17.52 -7.01 14.88
C MET A 1 16.24 -6.21 15.07
N VAL A 2 15.91 -5.79 16.29
CA VAL A 2 14.72 -4.97 16.57
C VAL A 2 14.82 -3.54 16.03
N GLU A 3 16.01 -2.98 15.94
CA GLU A 3 16.25 -1.60 15.46
C GLU A 3 15.99 -1.40 13.97
N ASN A 4 16.12 -2.44 13.14
CA ASN A 4 15.92 -2.31 11.69
C ASN A 4 14.44 -2.35 11.29
N GLU A 5 13.59 -3.03 12.04
CA GLU A 5 12.16 -3.09 11.78
C GLU A 5 11.47 -1.76 12.08
N ASP A 6 11.86 -1.11 13.17
CA ASP A 6 11.31 0.20 13.55
C ASP A 6 11.68 1.32 12.58
N VAL A 7 12.89 1.27 12.03
CA VAL A 7 13.34 2.29 11.06
C VAL A 7 12.56 2.21 9.75
N GLY A 8 12.29 1.02 9.27
CA GLY A 8 11.51 0.83 8.04
C GLY A 8 10.06 1.27 8.20
N ALA A 9 9.40 0.86 9.28
CA ALA A 9 8.04 1.28 9.60
C ALA A 9 7.92 2.80 9.75
N ALA A 10 8.88 3.44 10.42
CA ALA A 10 8.93 4.89 10.56
C ALA A 10 9.07 5.60 9.20
N LYS A 11 9.87 5.06 8.30
CA LYS A 11 10.03 5.57 6.94
C LYS A 11 8.72 5.48 6.15
N PHE A 12 8.02 4.36 6.22
CA PHE A 12 6.71 4.18 5.57
C PHE A 12 5.67 5.12 6.17
N MET A 13 5.66 5.30 7.49
CA MET A 13 4.81 6.29 8.16
C MET A 13 5.05 7.70 7.58
N ALA A 14 6.32 8.11 7.49
CA ALA A 14 6.70 9.42 6.98
C ALA A 14 6.23 9.62 5.53
N ILE A 15 6.49 8.67 4.66
CA ILE A 15 6.09 8.74 3.24
C ILE A 15 4.56 8.83 3.13
N GLY A 16 3.85 7.96 3.84
CA GLY A 16 2.40 7.89 3.76
C GLY A 16 1.71 9.16 4.28
N LEU A 17 2.18 9.72 5.39
CA LEU A 17 1.62 10.95 5.95
C LEU A 17 1.95 12.18 5.10
N ASP A 18 3.15 12.26 4.55
CA ASP A 18 3.54 13.33 3.63
C ASP A 18 2.69 13.30 2.35
N LEU A 19 2.47 12.13 1.77
CA LEU A 19 1.58 11.96 0.61
C LEU A 19 0.13 12.33 0.91
N ALA A 20 -0.32 12.07 2.12
CA ALA A 20 -1.68 12.41 2.56
C ALA A 20 -1.87 13.91 2.82
N GLY A 21 -0.79 14.70 2.83
CA GLY A 21 -0.84 16.14 3.04
C GLY A 21 -0.88 16.57 4.51
N PHE A 22 -0.55 15.71 5.45
CA PHE A 22 -0.44 16.04 6.87
C PHE A 22 0.88 16.78 7.15
N LYS A 23 0.90 18.09 6.89
CA LYS A 23 2.13 18.90 6.95
C LYS A 23 2.81 18.93 8.31
N ASN A 24 2.04 18.84 9.40
CA ASN A 24 2.53 18.97 10.77
C ASN A 24 2.52 17.66 11.56
N TRP A 25 2.56 16.53 10.86
CA TRP A 25 2.47 15.22 11.51
C TRP A 25 3.64 14.94 12.46
N ARG A 26 4.83 15.51 12.18
CA ARG A 26 6.01 15.32 13.04
C ARG A 26 5.87 15.91 14.42
N GLY A 27 5.02 16.95 14.58
CA GLY A 27 4.69 17.53 15.87
C GLY A 27 3.54 16.83 16.61
N SER A 28 2.90 15.83 16.01
CA SER A 28 1.83 15.06 16.61
C SER A 28 2.37 13.81 17.30
N ASN A 29 1.60 13.26 18.26
CA ASN A 29 2.02 12.02 18.91
C ASN A 29 1.88 10.81 17.96
N GLU A 30 2.58 9.75 18.30
CA GLU A 30 2.63 8.53 17.48
C GLU A 30 1.26 7.88 17.28
N ASN A 31 0.42 7.83 18.32
CA ASN A 31 -0.92 7.25 18.23
C ASN A 31 -1.82 8.04 17.26
N THR A 32 -1.72 9.35 17.25
CA THR A 32 -2.45 10.20 16.30
C THR A 32 -1.98 9.96 14.87
N ASN A 33 -0.68 9.88 14.67
CA ASN A 33 -0.09 9.60 13.36
C ASN A 33 -0.46 8.21 12.85
N LEU A 34 -0.44 7.20 13.71
CA LEU A 34 -0.85 5.84 13.36
C LEU A 34 -2.32 5.78 12.96
N ARG A 35 -3.19 6.48 13.68
CA ARG A 35 -4.62 6.57 13.36
C ARG A 35 -4.88 7.26 12.02
N ARG A 36 -4.16 8.34 11.74
CA ARG A 36 -4.22 9.05 10.45
C ARG A 36 -3.77 8.15 9.31
N PHE A 37 -2.67 7.45 9.51
CA PHE A 37 -2.12 6.54 8.51
C PHE A 37 -3.08 5.38 8.21
N THR A 38 -3.52 4.66 9.23
CA THR A 38 -4.44 3.52 9.07
C THR A 38 -5.81 3.94 8.54
N GLY A 39 -6.31 5.11 8.95
CA GLY A 39 -7.54 5.68 8.40
C GLY A 39 -7.44 6.02 6.92
N ARG A 40 -6.25 6.34 6.45
CA ARG A 40 -5.99 6.70 5.04
C ARG A 40 -5.75 5.49 4.15
N TYR A 41 -4.95 4.52 4.60
CA TYR A 41 -4.44 3.41 3.78
C TYR A 41 -4.97 2.04 4.18
N GLY A 42 -5.46 1.87 5.39
CA GLY A 42 -5.93 0.60 5.95
C GLY A 42 -4.90 -0.10 6.82
N PRO A 43 -3.80 -0.64 6.25
CA PRO A 43 -2.79 -1.34 7.03
C PRO A 43 -1.95 -0.40 7.89
N THR A 44 -1.25 -0.98 8.88
CA THR A 44 -0.23 -0.27 9.64
C THR A 44 1.03 0.00 8.79
N PRO A 45 1.88 0.97 9.16
CA PRO A 45 3.15 1.19 8.45
C PRO A 45 4.04 -0.05 8.38
N LEU A 46 4.10 -0.84 9.45
CA LEU A 46 4.86 -2.10 9.46
C LEU A 46 4.30 -3.11 8.46
N THR A 47 2.99 -3.25 8.37
CA THR A 47 2.35 -4.12 7.38
C THR A 47 2.64 -3.66 5.95
N CYS A 48 2.63 -2.35 5.71
CA CYS A 48 2.99 -1.78 4.41
C CYS A 48 4.45 -2.10 4.03
N GLU A 49 5.36 -1.97 4.97
CA GLU A 49 6.77 -2.35 4.78
C GLU A 49 6.89 -3.84 4.42
N ASN A 50 6.20 -4.70 5.16
CA ASN A 50 6.22 -6.13 4.91
C ASN A 50 5.66 -6.48 3.52
N ILE A 51 4.57 -5.85 3.10
CA ILE A 51 4.02 -6.03 1.74
C ILE A 51 5.05 -5.59 0.70
N TRP A 52 5.68 -4.44 0.89
CA TRP A 52 6.68 -3.92 -0.02
C TRP A 52 7.89 -4.85 -0.15
N ASP A 53 8.41 -5.35 0.98
CA ASP A 53 9.51 -6.31 0.99
C ASP A 53 9.12 -7.62 0.30
N ASP A 54 7.93 -8.12 0.54
CA ASP A 54 7.42 -9.34 -0.11
C ASP A 54 7.31 -9.16 -1.63
N LEU A 55 6.87 -7.99 -2.09
CA LEU A 55 6.81 -7.67 -3.52
C LEU A 55 8.19 -7.62 -4.17
N GLN A 56 9.20 -7.14 -3.43
CA GLN A 56 10.58 -7.06 -3.92
C GLN A 56 11.30 -8.41 -3.93
N THR A 57 11.02 -9.27 -2.95
CA THR A 57 11.74 -10.52 -2.72
C THR A 57 10.98 -11.76 -3.18
N SER A 58 9.77 -11.61 -3.73
CA SER A 58 8.96 -12.74 -4.16
C SER A 58 9.68 -13.61 -5.20
N THR A 59 9.61 -14.92 -5.02
CA THR A 59 10.09 -15.91 -6.01
C THR A 59 9.18 -16.00 -7.23
N ASN A 60 7.91 -15.59 -7.09
CA ASN A 60 6.97 -15.51 -8.21
C ASN A 60 7.25 -14.24 -9.02
N GLU A 61 7.74 -14.38 -10.24
CA GLU A 61 8.05 -13.26 -11.12
C GLU A 61 6.84 -12.40 -11.45
N ALA A 62 5.64 -13.01 -11.48
CA ALA A 62 4.40 -12.27 -11.76
C ALA A 62 4.06 -11.26 -10.67
N CYS A 63 4.36 -11.53 -9.40
CA CYS A 63 4.11 -10.60 -8.32
C CYS A 63 5.34 -9.74 -7.95
N ARG A 64 6.55 -10.14 -8.37
CA ARG A 64 7.74 -9.38 -8.09
C ARG A 64 7.75 -8.03 -8.81
N ILE A 65 8.10 -6.99 -8.07
CA ILE A 65 8.31 -5.67 -8.63
C ILE A 65 9.69 -5.63 -9.30
N ASN A 66 9.72 -5.33 -10.58
CA ASN A 66 10.98 -5.15 -11.29
C ASN A 66 11.55 -3.77 -10.96
N ASN A 67 12.75 -3.75 -10.38
CA ASN A 67 13.42 -2.55 -9.87
C ASN A 67 13.64 -1.44 -10.90
N SER A 68 13.54 -1.75 -12.20
CA SER A 68 13.72 -0.75 -13.25
C SER A 68 12.52 0.20 -13.41
N ILE A 69 11.33 -0.21 -12.96
CA ILE A 69 10.08 0.51 -13.24
C ILE A 69 9.44 1.05 -11.95
N VAL A 70 9.57 0.33 -10.82
CA VAL A 70 8.89 0.68 -9.57
C VAL A 70 9.91 0.77 -8.43
N LYS A 71 10.60 1.91 -8.34
CA LYS A 71 11.58 2.14 -7.27
C LYS A 71 11.00 2.78 -6.01
N HIS A 72 9.75 3.27 -6.08
CA HIS A 72 9.20 4.10 -5.01
C HIS A 72 7.98 3.48 -4.37
N PRO A 73 7.92 3.45 -3.03
CA PRO A 73 6.76 2.96 -2.29
C PRO A 73 5.46 3.74 -2.56
N HIS A 74 5.54 4.90 -3.21
CA HIS A 74 4.38 5.71 -3.59
C HIS A 74 3.32 4.92 -4.35
N LEU A 75 3.74 4.00 -5.20
CA LEU A 75 2.82 3.15 -5.97
C LEU A 75 2.10 2.12 -5.09
N LEU A 76 2.75 1.64 -4.04
CA LEU A 76 2.08 0.82 -3.03
C LEU A 76 0.99 1.63 -2.32
N PHE A 77 1.28 2.86 -1.89
CA PHE A 77 0.30 3.73 -1.25
C PHE A 77 -0.86 4.07 -2.18
N LEU A 78 -0.60 4.26 -3.46
CA LEU A 78 -1.63 4.44 -4.49
C LEU A 78 -2.62 3.27 -4.50
N ALA A 79 -2.11 2.05 -4.56
CA ALA A 79 -2.92 0.84 -4.55
C ALA A 79 -3.69 0.66 -3.23
N LEU A 80 -3.03 0.88 -2.10
CA LEU A 80 -3.67 0.77 -0.79
C LEU A 80 -4.77 1.82 -0.59
N ARG A 81 -4.53 3.05 -1.02
CA ARG A 81 -5.54 4.12 -0.99
C ARG A 81 -6.75 3.74 -1.84
N PHE A 82 -6.53 3.22 -3.02
CA PHE A 82 -7.58 2.72 -3.89
C PHE A 82 -8.39 1.61 -3.23
N LEU A 83 -7.73 0.60 -2.68
CA LEU A 83 -8.38 -0.55 -2.05
C LEU A 83 -9.14 -0.18 -0.78
N TRP A 84 -8.64 0.76 -0.01
CA TRP A 84 -9.23 1.13 1.28
C TRP A 84 -10.41 2.09 1.15
N ALA A 85 -10.26 3.17 0.41
CA ALA A 85 -11.23 4.26 0.32
C ALA A 85 -12.07 4.25 -0.96
N TYR A 86 -11.64 3.51 -1.97
CA TYR A 86 -12.33 3.42 -3.27
C TYR A 86 -12.60 4.79 -3.92
N PRO A 87 -11.60 5.69 -4.01
CA PRO A 87 -11.80 7.01 -4.60
C PRO A 87 -11.99 6.91 -6.11
N THR A 88 -12.52 7.99 -6.72
CA THR A 88 -12.55 8.10 -8.18
C THR A 88 -11.14 8.25 -8.73
N GLU A 89 -10.95 7.93 -10.01
CA GLU A 89 -9.66 8.10 -10.68
C GLU A 89 -9.15 9.54 -10.62
N GLU A 90 -10.06 10.51 -10.80
CA GLU A 90 -9.74 11.92 -10.76
C GLU A 90 -9.26 12.36 -9.37
N ASN A 91 -9.94 11.90 -8.32
CA ASN A 91 -9.54 12.20 -6.94
C ASN A 91 -8.19 11.58 -6.60
N LEU A 92 -7.98 10.33 -6.99
CA LEU A 92 -6.73 9.64 -6.78
C LEU A 92 -5.58 10.28 -7.56
N ALA A 93 -5.84 10.70 -8.80
CA ALA A 93 -4.90 11.42 -9.64
C ALA A 93 -4.47 12.75 -9.00
N ALA A 94 -5.43 13.50 -8.45
CA ALA A 94 -5.15 14.74 -7.76
C ALA A 94 -4.32 14.52 -6.47
N GLU A 95 -4.65 13.50 -5.68
CA GLU A 95 -3.92 13.17 -4.45
C GLU A 95 -2.45 12.81 -4.73
N PHE A 96 -2.19 12.07 -5.79
CA PHE A 96 -0.84 11.58 -6.14
C PHE A 96 -0.15 12.41 -7.22
N GLN A 97 -0.76 13.50 -7.66
CA GLN A 97 -0.21 14.40 -8.69
C GLN A 97 0.18 13.67 -9.99
N MET A 98 -0.69 12.79 -10.43
CA MET A 98 -0.54 12.02 -11.65
C MET A 98 -1.72 12.26 -12.59
N SER A 99 -1.58 11.89 -13.86
CA SER A 99 -2.73 11.87 -14.78
C SER A 99 -3.67 10.69 -14.42
N PRO A 100 -4.99 10.80 -14.66
CA PRO A 100 -5.91 9.70 -14.41
C PRO A 100 -5.53 8.42 -15.17
N LYS A 101 -5.02 8.54 -16.38
CA LYS A 101 -4.53 7.40 -17.17
C LYS A 101 -3.35 6.68 -16.50
N THR A 102 -2.40 7.44 -15.96
CA THR A 102 -1.25 6.91 -15.24
C THR A 102 -1.68 6.23 -13.94
N VAL A 103 -2.59 6.84 -13.20
CA VAL A 103 -3.18 6.27 -11.97
C VAL A 103 -3.84 4.92 -12.28
N ARG A 104 -4.67 4.85 -13.29
CA ARG A 104 -5.35 3.61 -13.70
C ARG A 104 -4.35 2.49 -13.98
N LYS A 105 -3.32 2.79 -14.77
CA LYS A 105 -2.27 1.83 -15.12
C LYS A 105 -1.55 1.28 -13.89
N TRP A 106 -1.05 2.17 -13.02
CA TRP A 106 -0.24 1.77 -11.88
C TRP A 106 -1.07 1.17 -10.75
N ALA A 107 -2.27 1.69 -10.48
CA ALA A 107 -3.16 1.12 -9.49
C ALA A 107 -3.55 -0.32 -9.87
N ALA A 108 -3.94 -0.56 -11.10
CA ALA A 108 -4.29 -1.90 -11.60
C ALA A 108 -3.11 -2.86 -11.49
N LEU A 109 -1.91 -2.43 -11.90
CA LEU A 109 -0.71 -3.26 -11.83
C LEU A 109 -0.35 -3.63 -10.39
N MET A 110 -0.33 -2.65 -9.49
CA MET A 110 0.04 -2.88 -8.09
C MET A 110 -1.00 -3.73 -7.35
N VAL A 111 -2.29 -3.49 -7.59
CA VAL A 111 -3.37 -4.30 -7.02
C VAL A 111 -3.25 -5.75 -7.47
N MET A 112 -2.96 -5.99 -8.75
CA MET A 112 -2.75 -7.34 -9.27
C MET A 112 -1.54 -8.02 -8.60
N LYS A 113 -0.43 -7.30 -8.43
CA LYS A 113 0.76 -7.83 -7.77
C LYS A 113 0.51 -8.18 -6.30
N ILE A 114 -0.20 -7.32 -5.57
CA ILE A 114 -0.61 -7.59 -4.19
C ILE A 114 -1.53 -8.81 -4.14
N HIS A 115 -2.47 -8.92 -5.06
CA HIS A 115 -3.35 -10.08 -5.17
C HIS A 115 -2.58 -11.38 -5.36
N LEU A 116 -1.54 -11.38 -6.18
CA LEU A 116 -0.71 -12.56 -6.42
C LEU A 116 0.15 -12.96 -5.21
N LEU A 117 0.40 -12.04 -4.28
CA LEU A 117 1.04 -12.36 -2.99
C LEU A 117 0.09 -13.09 -2.02
N LEU A 118 -1.21 -12.85 -2.12
CA LEU A 118 -2.21 -13.35 -1.17
C LEU A 118 -2.19 -14.86 -0.99
N PRO A 119 -2.08 -15.72 -2.03
CA PRO A 119 -2.05 -17.17 -1.85
C PRO A 119 -0.91 -17.65 -0.95
N GLN A 120 0.24 -16.96 -1.00
CA GLN A 120 1.39 -17.29 -0.15
C GLN A 120 1.16 -16.87 1.31
N LYS A 121 0.43 -15.79 1.53
CA LYS A 121 0.12 -15.25 2.86
C LYS A 121 -1.12 -15.87 3.47
N VAL A 122 -2.13 -16.24 2.68
CA VAL A 122 -3.37 -16.89 3.15
C VAL A 122 -3.08 -18.24 3.78
N ARG A 123 -2.09 -18.97 3.30
CA ARG A 123 -1.63 -20.20 3.95
C ARG A 123 -1.12 -19.97 5.37
N ARG A 124 -0.63 -18.75 5.68
CA ARG A 124 -0.18 -18.35 7.02
C ARG A 124 -1.26 -17.67 7.84
N LEU A 125 -2.30 -17.13 7.20
CA LEU A 125 -3.35 -16.31 7.82
C LEU A 125 -4.76 -16.85 7.51
N ALA A 126 -4.95 -18.17 7.51
CA ALA A 126 -6.21 -18.84 7.15
C ALA A 126 -7.46 -18.35 7.93
N ALA A 127 -7.29 -17.50 8.94
CA ALA A 127 -8.36 -16.94 9.77
C ALA A 127 -8.69 -15.46 9.48
N SER A 128 -8.02 -14.81 8.51
CA SER A 128 -8.21 -13.36 8.27
C SER A 128 -9.19 -13.12 7.11
N PHE A 129 -10.23 -12.31 7.35
CA PHE A 129 -11.23 -11.91 6.34
C PHE A 129 -10.70 -10.91 5.30
N LEU A 130 -9.50 -10.38 5.49
CA LEU A 130 -8.89 -9.39 4.62
C LEU A 130 -8.75 -9.85 3.15
N PRO A 131 -8.34 -11.09 2.85
CA PRO A 131 -8.23 -11.59 1.47
C PRO A 131 -9.57 -11.61 0.72
N LEU A 132 -10.67 -11.91 1.41
CA LEU A 132 -12.02 -11.91 0.81
C LEU A 132 -12.48 -10.51 0.43
N LEU A 133 -12.21 -9.50 1.25
CA LEU A 133 -12.52 -8.10 0.97
C LEU A 133 -11.70 -7.57 -0.21
N LEU A 134 -10.44 -7.96 -0.30
CA LEU A 134 -9.56 -7.60 -1.41
C LEU A 134 -10.02 -8.24 -2.72
N LEU A 135 -10.37 -9.52 -2.69
CA LEU A 135 -10.91 -10.24 -3.85
C LEU A 135 -12.24 -9.65 -4.32
N LEU A 136 -13.15 -9.34 -3.39
CA LEU A 136 -14.43 -8.69 -3.71
C LEU A 136 -14.23 -7.32 -4.36
N LYS A 137 -13.30 -6.52 -3.86
CA LYS A 137 -13.00 -5.22 -4.46
C LYS A 137 -12.40 -5.35 -5.86
N LEU A 138 -11.52 -6.32 -6.08
CA LEU A 138 -10.96 -6.61 -7.41
C LEU A 138 -12.02 -7.10 -8.39
N LEU A 139 -12.94 -7.97 -7.95
CA LEU A 139 -14.03 -8.49 -8.79
C LEU A 139 -15.03 -7.39 -9.16
N LEU A 140 -15.26 -6.41 -8.27
CA LEU A 140 -16.14 -5.28 -8.54
C LEU A 140 -15.50 -4.24 -9.48
N TRP A 141 -14.19 -4.29 -9.69
CA TRP A 141 -13.47 -3.36 -10.56
C TRP A 141 -13.40 -3.84 -12.02
N TYR A 142 -13.63 -5.11 -12.24
CA TYR A 142 -13.75 -5.70 -13.56
C TYR A 142 -15.22 -5.82 -13.97
#